data_9f378e74e331974522147f7ed64f3541
#
_entry.id   9f378e74e331974522147f7ed64f3541
#
_cell.length_a   1.000
_cell.length_b   1.000
_cell.length_c   1.000
_cell.angle_alpha   90.00
_cell.angle_beta   90.00
_cell.angle_gamma   90.00
#
_symmetry.space_group_name_H-M   'P 1'
#
loop_
_entity.id
_entity.type
_entity.pdbx_description
1 polymer ?
#
loop_
_entity_poly.entity_id
_entity_poly.type
_entity_poly.pdbx_seq_one_letter_code
_entity_poly.pdbx_strand_id
1 'polypeptide(L)'
;MKLSIAWRLGLVLAGVSILGAGMTGYFAYQANRDHLVKASEDRLLTATRVLMRQVTVDLNDIAADAGLVARHPQSGRILQRSLPDFQTLGENNVAELFKGMMQVHPEYFQIRLIETAHYGQERIRFDRDLTGLLRITGDGLQEKGHFAYVFETLRLPPGAVYVSRAAINHESGAHAGAEQPSLQVAAPIHDRQGKAIGLVVINVDLNRLFAQLASDLPPEFKLYLANSRGDYLIHPDPARRFAFDRGQEALIQTEFPAAGALLSGQPPPRDFAVISKPATKDAPALAATFVHQSLAELSTEEDFIMGLSQPLASVLQDSRHLALQILGIVSVFSALAILLAALLARALSRPLLHIMKAIRRFTAEGKIGALPVARNDEVGELARSIEQMGMQINQQIKNLHAQREALDHLASHDTLTGMPNRRLFLERLDLALARAKRQKTRFALFFIDLDGFKEINDSHGHEAGDRVLQTVAERLGMIVRETDIAARLGGDEFVVLVEDSGDEAAIAQIRDKLKTSLSRPVPYRDIALQSGGSIGIACYPQDGDTTAALISAADSAMYRHKTGKR
;
A
#
# COMPACT_ATOMS: atom_id res chain seq x y z
N MET A 1 -34.88 15.70 -39.24
CA MET A 1 -35.36 16.54 -38.10
C MET A 1 -34.17 17.33 -37.56
N LYS A 2 -34.14 18.65 -37.65
CA LYS A 2 -33.12 19.50 -37.03
C LYS A 2 -33.39 19.54 -35.52
N LEU A 3 -32.49 18.88 -34.72
CA LEU A 3 -32.55 18.97 -33.27
C LEU A 3 -32.51 20.42 -32.80
N SER A 4 -33.39 20.81 -31.87
CA SER A 4 -33.40 22.16 -31.30
C SER A 4 -32.05 22.46 -30.62
N ILE A 5 -31.66 23.73 -30.54
CA ILE A 5 -30.39 24.16 -29.92
C ILE A 5 -30.24 23.61 -28.50
N ALA A 6 -31.32 23.54 -27.74
CA ALA A 6 -31.28 23.04 -26.39
C ALA A 6 -31.10 21.50 -26.28
N TRP A 7 -31.68 20.75 -27.24
CA TRP A 7 -31.35 19.31 -27.31
C TRP A 7 -29.88 19.08 -27.67
N ARG A 8 -29.31 19.93 -28.56
CA ARG A 8 -27.88 19.89 -28.88
C ARG A 8 -27.04 20.25 -27.66
N LEU A 9 -27.43 21.33 -26.95
CA LEU A 9 -26.72 21.74 -25.72
C LEU A 9 -26.84 20.69 -24.61
N GLY A 10 -28.03 20.12 -24.41
CA GLY A 10 -28.26 19.05 -23.45
C GLY A 10 -27.46 17.80 -23.76
N LEU A 11 -27.38 17.39 -25.04
CA LEU A 11 -26.55 16.26 -25.47
C LEU A 11 -25.06 16.54 -25.30
N VAL A 12 -24.60 17.76 -25.59
CA VAL A 12 -23.19 18.14 -25.39
C VAL A 12 -22.84 18.14 -23.89
N LEU A 13 -23.66 18.75 -23.04
CA LEU A 13 -23.47 18.77 -21.59
C LEU A 13 -23.49 17.36 -20.99
N ALA A 14 -24.47 16.54 -21.38
CA ALA A 14 -24.54 15.14 -20.97
C ALA A 14 -23.31 14.37 -21.47
N GLY A 15 -22.91 14.56 -22.73
CA GLY A 15 -21.71 13.92 -23.29
C GLY A 15 -20.43 14.32 -22.56
N VAL A 16 -20.24 15.61 -22.28
CA VAL A 16 -19.07 16.09 -21.50
C VAL A 16 -19.08 15.53 -20.07
N SER A 17 -20.25 15.50 -19.41
CA SER A 17 -20.38 14.95 -18.06
C SER A 17 -20.09 13.45 -18.02
N ILE A 18 -20.61 12.68 -19.00
CA ILE A 18 -20.38 11.24 -19.12
C ILE A 18 -18.90 10.96 -19.43
N LEU A 19 -18.31 11.71 -20.38
CA LEU A 19 -16.90 11.59 -20.72
C LEU A 19 -16.00 11.95 -19.53
N GLY A 20 -16.28 13.06 -18.84
CA GLY A 20 -15.54 13.48 -17.66
C GLY A 20 -15.61 12.45 -16.53
N ALA A 21 -16.82 11.99 -16.19
CA ALA A 21 -17.02 10.98 -15.17
C ALA A 21 -16.38 9.63 -15.55
N GLY A 22 -16.55 9.19 -16.81
CA GLY A 22 -15.96 7.96 -17.34
C GLY A 22 -14.43 8.02 -17.36
N MET A 23 -13.86 9.15 -17.79
CA MET A 23 -12.41 9.36 -17.83
C MET A 23 -11.80 9.37 -16.41
N THR A 24 -12.45 10.09 -15.48
CA THR A 24 -12.03 10.10 -14.07
C THR A 24 -12.10 8.71 -13.45
N GLY A 25 -13.20 7.97 -13.70
CA GLY A 25 -13.36 6.60 -13.23
C GLY A 25 -12.31 5.64 -13.82
N TYR A 26 -12.02 5.77 -15.11
CA TYR A 26 -10.99 4.98 -15.78
C TYR A 26 -9.59 5.23 -15.20
N PHE A 27 -9.19 6.50 -15.05
CA PHE A 27 -7.88 6.85 -14.46
C PHE A 27 -7.78 6.44 -13.00
N ALA A 28 -8.84 6.61 -12.22
CA ALA A 28 -8.89 6.14 -10.84
C ALA A 28 -8.73 4.62 -10.74
N TYR A 29 -9.40 3.88 -11.61
CA TYR A 29 -9.26 2.43 -11.68
C TYR A 29 -7.86 2.00 -12.09
N GLN A 30 -7.27 2.61 -13.12
CA GLN A 30 -5.91 2.31 -13.57
C GLN A 30 -4.88 2.61 -12.48
N ALA A 31 -4.97 3.80 -11.86
CA ALA A 31 -4.07 4.18 -10.77
C ALA A 31 -4.16 3.22 -9.58
N ASN A 32 -5.37 2.80 -9.21
CA ASN A 32 -5.57 1.83 -8.13
C ASN A 32 -5.02 0.45 -8.49
N ARG A 33 -5.26 -0.01 -9.73
CA ARG A 33 -4.73 -1.28 -10.24
C ARG A 33 -3.19 -1.30 -10.20
N ASP A 34 -2.56 -0.24 -10.74
CA ASP A 34 -1.10 -0.15 -10.78
C ASP A 34 -0.51 -0.06 -9.36
N HIS A 35 -1.19 0.66 -8.46
CA HIS A 35 -0.81 0.71 -7.05
C HIS A 35 -0.90 -0.67 -6.37
N LEU A 36 -1.98 -1.42 -6.60
CA LEU A 36 -2.16 -2.75 -6.02
C LEU A 36 -1.12 -3.75 -6.56
N VAL A 37 -0.85 -3.73 -7.88
CA VAL A 37 0.17 -4.59 -8.48
C VAL A 37 1.53 -4.27 -7.87
N LYS A 38 1.92 -3.00 -7.83
CA LYS A 38 3.20 -2.58 -7.24
C LYS A 38 3.32 -2.91 -5.76
N ALA A 39 2.27 -2.67 -4.98
CA ALA A 39 2.24 -3.04 -3.56
C ALA A 39 2.37 -4.55 -3.35
N SER A 40 1.78 -5.35 -4.26
CA SER A 40 1.94 -6.81 -4.26
C SER A 40 3.38 -7.23 -4.60
N GLU A 41 3.97 -6.63 -5.63
CA GLU A 41 5.36 -6.87 -6.01
C GLU A 41 6.32 -6.56 -4.85
N ASP A 42 6.16 -5.41 -4.18
CA ASP A 42 6.96 -5.01 -3.02
C ASP A 42 6.77 -5.97 -1.83
N ARG A 43 5.54 -6.43 -1.61
CA ARG A 43 5.22 -7.41 -0.57
C ARG A 43 5.86 -8.75 -0.87
N LEU A 44 5.73 -9.25 -2.09
CA LEU A 44 6.35 -10.50 -2.54
C LEU A 44 7.87 -10.42 -2.41
N LEU A 45 8.49 -9.32 -2.85
CA LEU A 45 9.93 -9.12 -2.76
C LEU A 45 10.41 -9.14 -1.31
N THR A 46 9.70 -8.43 -0.43
CA THR A 46 10.03 -8.41 1.00
C THR A 46 9.91 -9.81 1.61
N ALA A 47 8.82 -10.52 1.34
CA ALA A 47 8.61 -11.88 1.82
C ALA A 47 9.66 -12.85 1.26
N THR A 48 10.01 -12.74 -0.03
CA THR A 48 11.06 -13.57 -0.66
C THR A 48 12.42 -13.34 0.01
N ARG A 49 12.77 -12.10 0.31
CA ARG A 49 14.02 -11.77 1.03
C ARG A 49 14.04 -12.33 2.45
N VAL A 50 12.93 -12.23 3.17
CA VAL A 50 12.82 -12.81 4.53
C VAL A 50 13.01 -14.31 4.49
N LEU A 51 12.33 -15.01 3.58
CA LEU A 51 12.48 -16.46 3.45
C LEU A 51 13.89 -16.87 3.02
N MET A 52 14.49 -16.15 2.08
CA MET A 52 15.87 -16.41 1.65
C MET A 52 16.85 -16.22 2.81
N ARG A 53 16.66 -15.17 3.60
CA ARG A 53 17.47 -14.95 4.81
C ARG A 53 17.30 -16.09 5.81
N GLN A 54 16.08 -16.60 5.98
CA GLN A 54 15.82 -17.74 6.87
C GLN A 54 16.59 -18.97 6.42
N VAL A 55 16.53 -19.33 5.12
CA VAL A 55 17.32 -20.45 4.57
C VAL A 55 18.81 -20.25 4.81
N THR A 56 19.32 -19.03 4.62
CA THR A 56 20.73 -18.72 4.86
C THR A 56 21.10 -18.87 6.35
N VAL A 57 20.23 -18.43 7.26
CA VAL A 57 20.43 -18.59 8.71
C VAL A 57 20.42 -20.08 9.08
N ASP A 58 19.42 -20.83 8.62
CA ASP A 58 19.31 -22.27 8.91
C ASP A 58 20.55 -23.02 8.43
N LEU A 59 21.05 -22.74 7.21
CA LEU A 59 22.27 -23.36 6.69
C LEU A 59 23.51 -22.97 7.49
N ASN A 60 23.61 -21.72 7.94
CA ASN A 60 24.71 -21.26 8.80
C ASN A 60 24.67 -21.94 10.19
N ASP A 61 23.48 -22.13 10.76
CA ASP A 61 23.30 -22.81 12.02
C ASP A 61 23.71 -24.30 11.89
N ILE A 62 23.31 -24.97 10.80
CA ILE A 62 23.78 -26.35 10.52
C ILE A 62 25.29 -26.39 10.33
N ALA A 63 25.87 -25.41 9.66
CA ALA A 63 27.32 -25.31 9.48
C ALA A 63 28.04 -25.06 10.82
N ALA A 64 27.46 -24.23 11.69
CA ALA A 64 27.97 -24.01 13.04
C ALA A 64 27.93 -25.29 13.89
N ASP A 65 26.85 -26.06 13.79
CA ASP A 65 26.69 -27.36 14.44
C ASP A 65 27.77 -28.37 13.98
N ALA A 66 27.96 -28.51 12.67
CA ALA A 66 29.01 -29.34 12.12
C ALA A 66 30.40 -28.89 12.61
N GLY A 67 30.65 -27.58 12.61
CA GLY A 67 31.87 -26.98 13.13
C GLY A 67 32.08 -27.20 14.64
N LEU A 68 31.00 -27.16 15.42
CA LEU A 68 31.04 -27.42 16.87
C LEU A 68 31.45 -28.87 17.14
N VAL A 69 30.84 -29.82 16.45
CA VAL A 69 31.20 -31.25 16.55
C VAL A 69 32.63 -31.49 16.09
N ALA A 70 33.05 -30.86 14.98
CA ALA A 70 34.41 -31.01 14.47
C ALA A 70 35.48 -30.51 15.47
N ARG A 71 35.20 -29.41 16.17
CA ARG A 71 36.08 -28.85 17.20
C ARG A 71 35.96 -29.54 18.58
N HIS A 72 34.98 -30.44 18.75
CA HIS A 72 34.81 -31.11 20.02
C HIS A 72 36.04 -31.98 20.35
N PRO A 73 36.66 -31.86 21.55
CA PRO A 73 37.92 -32.54 21.86
C PRO A 73 37.88 -34.06 21.72
N GLN A 74 36.71 -34.67 21.92
CA GLN A 74 36.56 -36.11 21.78
C GLN A 74 36.60 -36.57 20.32
N SER A 75 36.06 -35.76 19.37
CA SER A 75 36.07 -36.10 17.95
C SER A 75 37.49 -36.32 17.42
N GLY A 76 38.42 -35.43 17.77
CA GLY A 76 39.83 -35.58 17.39
C GLY A 76 40.50 -36.76 18.09
N ARG A 77 40.22 -37.03 19.36
CA ARG A 77 40.81 -38.15 20.13
C ARG A 77 40.37 -39.49 19.57
N ILE A 78 39.11 -39.67 19.19
CA ILE A 78 38.59 -40.90 18.58
C ILE A 78 39.37 -41.22 17.29
N LEU A 79 39.67 -40.21 16.48
CA LEU A 79 40.35 -40.37 15.19
C LEU A 79 41.89 -40.59 15.34
N GLN A 80 42.50 -40.16 16.45
CA GLN A 80 43.94 -40.31 16.70
C GLN A 80 44.33 -41.66 17.34
N ARG A 81 43.40 -42.63 17.43
CA ARG A 81 43.62 -43.96 17.98
C ARG A 81 44.24 -43.94 19.38
N SER A 82 43.57 -43.30 20.33
CA SER A 82 43.88 -43.43 21.77
C SER A 82 43.62 -44.87 22.25
N LEU A 83 44.13 -45.20 23.44
CA LEU A 83 43.97 -46.53 24.07
C LEU A 83 42.51 -47.02 24.01
N PRO A 84 42.25 -48.35 23.77
CA PRO A 84 40.93 -48.90 23.48
C PRO A 84 39.83 -48.52 24.47
N ASP A 85 40.10 -48.50 25.77
CA ASP A 85 39.08 -48.13 26.78
C ASP A 85 38.65 -46.68 26.74
N PHE A 86 39.58 -45.76 26.45
CA PHE A 86 39.26 -44.33 26.28
C PHE A 86 38.56 -44.05 24.96
N GLN A 87 38.78 -44.87 23.94
CA GLN A 87 38.16 -44.78 22.63
C GLN A 87 36.67 -45.08 22.72
N THR A 88 36.28 -46.19 23.38
CA THR A 88 34.86 -46.56 23.55
C THR A 88 34.08 -45.54 24.36
N LEU A 89 34.67 -44.99 25.42
CA LEU A 89 34.02 -43.92 26.20
C LEU A 89 33.87 -42.64 25.38
N GLY A 90 34.88 -42.25 24.59
CA GLY A 90 34.86 -41.11 23.71
C GLY A 90 33.79 -41.25 22.62
N GLU A 91 33.72 -42.42 21.97
CA GLU A 91 32.69 -42.70 20.95
C GLU A 91 31.28 -42.62 21.51
N ASN A 92 31.05 -43.11 22.74
CA ASN A 92 29.74 -43.02 23.37
C ASN A 92 29.34 -41.56 23.67
N ASN A 93 30.29 -40.74 24.15
CA ASN A 93 30.03 -39.34 24.43
C ASN A 93 29.65 -38.55 23.14
N VAL A 94 30.38 -38.76 22.04
CA VAL A 94 30.06 -38.13 20.75
C VAL A 94 28.76 -38.70 20.16
N ALA A 95 28.51 -40.00 20.39
CA ALA A 95 27.26 -40.63 19.98
C ALA A 95 26.03 -40.00 20.69
N GLU A 96 26.13 -39.74 22.00
CA GLU A 96 25.07 -39.07 22.75
C GLU A 96 24.91 -37.60 22.30
N LEU A 97 26.00 -36.91 21.93
CA LEU A 97 25.93 -35.58 21.32
C LEU A 97 25.16 -35.64 20.00
N PHE A 98 25.46 -36.57 19.10
CA PHE A 98 24.73 -36.74 17.82
C PHE A 98 23.26 -36.98 18.05
N LYS A 99 22.94 -37.88 18.99
CA LYS A 99 21.55 -38.18 19.37
C LYS A 99 20.83 -36.94 19.89
N GLY A 100 21.47 -36.16 20.78
CA GLY A 100 20.92 -34.91 21.30
C GLY A 100 20.65 -33.87 20.20
N MET A 101 21.61 -33.67 19.30
CA MET A 101 21.45 -32.77 18.15
C MET A 101 20.29 -33.22 17.27
N MET A 102 20.20 -34.48 16.91
CA MET A 102 19.11 -35.00 16.10
C MET A 102 17.75 -34.94 16.81
N GLN A 103 17.69 -34.95 18.14
CA GLN A 103 16.45 -34.75 18.88
C GLN A 103 15.93 -33.31 18.76
N VAL A 104 16.84 -32.35 18.79
CA VAL A 104 16.52 -30.91 18.67
C VAL A 104 16.23 -30.52 17.21
N HIS A 105 16.96 -31.12 16.27
CA HIS A 105 16.91 -30.83 14.85
C HIS A 105 16.24 -31.98 14.06
N PRO A 106 14.93 -31.95 13.87
CA PRO A 106 14.21 -33.00 13.15
C PRO A 106 14.59 -33.11 11.67
N GLU A 107 15.16 -32.07 11.08
CA GLU A 107 15.67 -32.02 9.71
C GLU A 107 16.99 -32.81 9.56
N TYR A 108 17.73 -33.09 10.63
CA TYR A 108 18.90 -33.95 10.56
C TYR A 108 18.47 -35.42 10.51
N PHE A 109 18.67 -36.06 9.37
CA PHE A 109 18.29 -37.45 9.23
C PHE A 109 19.48 -38.41 9.39
N GLN A 110 20.72 -37.89 9.29
CA GLN A 110 21.92 -38.69 9.53
C GLN A 110 23.07 -37.78 10.00
N ILE A 111 23.81 -38.20 11.03
CA ILE A 111 25.08 -37.58 11.45
C ILE A 111 26.16 -38.66 11.50
N ARG A 112 27.33 -38.36 10.92
CA ARG A 112 28.44 -39.28 10.79
C ARG A 112 29.76 -38.65 11.22
N LEU A 113 30.60 -39.44 11.87
CA LEU A 113 32.00 -39.15 12.08
C LEU A 113 32.81 -40.11 11.20
N ILE A 114 33.63 -39.59 10.31
CA ILE A 114 34.36 -40.33 9.29
C ILE A 114 35.87 -40.10 9.52
N GLU A 115 36.66 -41.14 9.52
CA GLU A 115 38.12 -41.03 9.59
C GLU A 115 38.75 -40.95 8.19
N THR A 116 39.95 -40.37 8.09
CA THR A 116 40.70 -40.36 6.82
C THR A 116 41.41 -41.67 6.53
N ALA A 117 41.69 -42.44 7.58
CA ALA A 117 42.26 -43.80 7.46
C ALA A 117 41.20 -44.78 6.90
N HIS A 118 41.65 -45.95 6.47
CA HIS A 118 40.75 -47.00 5.99
C HIS A 118 39.72 -46.55 4.99
N TYR A 119 40.16 -45.83 3.96
CA TYR A 119 39.30 -45.36 2.83
C TYR A 119 38.11 -44.53 3.26
N GLY A 120 38.21 -43.76 4.35
CA GLY A 120 37.10 -42.91 4.82
C GLY A 120 36.04 -43.72 5.57
N GLN A 121 36.50 -44.60 6.51
CA GLN A 121 35.61 -45.43 7.31
C GLN A 121 34.78 -44.61 8.28
N GLU A 122 33.46 -44.86 8.32
CA GLU A 122 32.58 -44.32 9.36
C GLU A 122 33.00 -44.91 10.74
N ARG A 123 33.10 -44.01 11.74
CA ARG A 123 33.41 -44.40 13.16
C ARG A 123 32.16 -44.35 14.02
N ILE A 124 31.36 -43.32 13.82
CA ILE A 124 30.09 -43.14 14.52
C ILE A 124 29.06 -42.72 13.47
N ARG A 125 27.89 -43.34 13.52
CA ARG A 125 26.77 -42.99 12.66
C ARG A 125 25.46 -43.09 13.42
N PHE A 126 24.64 -42.05 13.26
CA PHE A 126 23.24 -42.05 13.64
C PHE A 126 22.38 -41.80 12.41
N ASP A 127 21.36 -42.60 12.28
CA ASP A 127 20.32 -42.43 11.28
C ASP A 127 18.99 -42.15 11.98
N ARG A 128 18.15 -41.38 11.31
CA ARG A 128 16.73 -41.21 11.68
C ARG A 128 15.89 -41.99 10.68
N ASP A 129 15.10 -42.92 11.17
CA ASP A 129 14.12 -43.63 10.37
C ASP A 129 12.69 -43.39 10.88
N LEU A 130 11.73 -44.17 10.39
CA LEU A 130 10.32 -44.10 10.79
C LEU A 130 10.11 -44.55 12.27
N THR A 131 11.05 -45.28 12.84
CA THR A 131 10.97 -45.84 14.20
C THR A 131 11.65 -44.93 15.22
N GLY A 132 12.53 -44.03 14.79
CA GLY A 132 13.25 -43.10 15.66
C GLY A 132 14.71 -42.88 15.26
N LEU A 133 15.55 -42.63 16.27
CA LEU A 133 16.98 -42.44 16.10
C LEU A 133 17.73 -43.78 16.34
N LEU A 134 18.44 -44.23 15.33
CA LEU A 134 19.17 -45.49 15.33
C LEU A 134 20.70 -45.26 15.28
N ARG A 135 21.44 -45.77 16.26
CA ARG A 135 22.90 -45.83 16.19
C ARG A 135 23.31 -47.03 15.33
N ILE A 136 24.06 -46.80 14.27
CA ILE A 136 24.62 -47.85 13.43
C ILE A 136 25.96 -48.29 14.00
N THR A 137 26.19 -49.60 14.07
CA THR A 137 27.40 -50.20 14.64
C THR A 137 27.88 -51.38 13.78
N GLY A 138 29.15 -51.80 13.98
CA GLY A 138 29.73 -52.97 13.34
C GLY A 138 29.71 -52.89 11.80
N ASP A 139 29.28 -53.96 11.16
CA ASP A 139 29.25 -54.08 9.69
C ASP A 139 28.31 -53.10 8.98
N GLY A 140 27.47 -52.38 9.73
CA GLY A 140 26.64 -51.31 9.19
C GLY A 140 27.39 -50.01 8.90
N LEU A 141 28.59 -49.82 9.41
CA LEU A 141 29.47 -48.69 9.16
C LEU A 141 30.18 -48.87 7.82
N GLN A 142 30.17 -47.84 6.97
CA GLN A 142 30.60 -47.92 5.58
C GLN A 142 31.85 -47.09 5.29
N GLU A 143 32.56 -47.46 4.24
CA GLU A 143 33.65 -46.67 3.66
C GLU A 143 33.07 -45.58 2.74
N LYS A 144 33.47 -44.32 2.97
CA LYS A 144 32.90 -43.14 2.29
C LYS A 144 33.93 -42.29 1.55
N GLY A 145 35.18 -42.70 1.51
CA GLY A 145 36.28 -41.92 0.94
C GLY A 145 36.14 -41.57 -0.56
N HIS A 146 35.30 -42.29 -1.28
CA HIS A 146 35.05 -42.06 -2.72
C HIS A 146 34.00 -40.97 -3.00
N PHE A 147 33.31 -40.49 -1.98
CA PHE A 147 32.31 -39.43 -2.17
C PHE A 147 32.94 -38.03 -2.18
N ALA A 148 32.40 -37.15 -3.06
CA ALA A 148 32.91 -35.79 -3.23
C ALA A 148 32.97 -34.99 -1.92
N TYR A 149 31.92 -35.04 -1.12
CA TYR A 149 31.86 -34.32 0.15
C TYR A 149 32.97 -34.72 1.13
N VAL A 150 33.51 -35.94 1.03
CA VAL A 150 34.63 -36.38 1.91
C VAL A 150 35.92 -35.70 1.46
N PHE A 151 36.34 -35.90 0.19
CA PHE A 151 37.63 -35.37 -0.25
C PHE A 151 37.65 -33.84 -0.40
N GLU A 152 36.51 -33.18 -0.73
CA GLU A 152 36.44 -31.73 -0.75
C GLU A 152 36.51 -31.15 0.67
N THR A 153 35.81 -31.75 1.65
CA THR A 153 35.88 -31.29 3.05
C THR A 153 37.29 -31.42 3.61
N LEU A 154 38.01 -32.53 3.32
CA LEU A 154 39.35 -32.74 3.83
C LEU A 154 40.41 -31.77 3.29
N ARG A 155 40.14 -31.06 2.22
CA ARG A 155 41.00 -29.99 1.65
C ARG A 155 40.78 -28.63 2.31
N LEU A 156 39.71 -28.48 3.09
CA LEU A 156 39.38 -27.20 3.71
C LEU A 156 40.29 -26.87 4.86
N PRO A 157 40.58 -25.58 5.09
CA PRO A 157 41.31 -25.14 6.27
C PRO A 157 40.51 -25.34 7.55
N PRO A 158 41.17 -25.35 8.74
CA PRO A 158 40.47 -25.44 10.02
C PRO A 158 39.39 -24.37 10.18
N GLY A 159 38.18 -24.79 10.55
CA GLY A 159 37.05 -23.91 10.79
C GLY A 159 36.17 -23.64 9.57
N ALA A 160 36.60 -23.98 8.35
CA ALA A 160 35.75 -23.93 7.18
C ALA A 160 34.78 -25.13 7.15
N VAL A 161 33.64 -24.94 6.49
CA VAL A 161 32.59 -25.95 6.37
C VAL A 161 32.22 -26.10 4.89
N TYR A 162 32.14 -27.35 4.47
CA TYR A 162 31.68 -27.72 3.13
C TYR A 162 30.17 -27.93 3.13
N VAL A 163 29.49 -27.39 2.11
CA VAL A 163 28.08 -27.68 1.83
C VAL A 163 27.99 -28.29 0.46
N SER A 164 27.44 -29.51 0.37
CA SER A 164 27.25 -30.18 -0.92
C SER A 164 26.16 -29.53 -1.74
N ARG A 165 26.07 -29.90 -3.03
CA ARG A 165 24.90 -29.61 -3.84
C ARG A 165 23.67 -30.32 -3.27
N ALA A 166 22.52 -29.66 -3.37
CA ALA A 166 21.23 -30.26 -3.07
C ALA A 166 20.89 -31.32 -4.14
N ALA A 167 20.70 -32.56 -3.75
CA ALA A 167 20.43 -33.69 -4.65
C ALA A 167 19.57 -34.76 -3.95
N ILE A 168 19.01 -35.68 -4.72
CA ILE A 168 18.35 -36.87 -4.15
C ILE A 168 19.41 -37.77 -3.54
N ASN A 169 19.16 -38.26 -2.34
CA ASN A 169 20.07 -39.14 -1.65
C ASN A 169 20.09 -40.54 -2.30
N HIS A 170 21.20 -40.89 -2.91
CA HIS A 170 21.42 -42.22 -3.50
C HIS A 170 22.32 -43.12 -2.65
N GLU A 171 22.73 -42.67 -1.46
CA GLU A 171 23.58 -43.49 -0.57
C GLU A 171 22.79 -44.64 0.05
N SER A 172 23.45 -45.80 0.19
CA SER A 172 22.88 -46.95 0.89
C SER A 172 22.72 -46.68 2.38
N GLY A 173 21.54 -47.00 2.95
CA GLY A 173 21.26 -46.80 4.37
C GLY A 173 19.75 -46.86 4.67
N ALA A 174 19.34 -46.41 5.83
CA ALA A 174 17.92 -46.40 6.27
C ALA A 174 16.99 -45.67 5.31
N HIS A 175 17.51 -44.78 4.49
CA HIS A 175 16.78 -43.98 3.49
C HIS A 175 17.07 -44.44 2.05
N ALA A 176 17.72 -45.55 1.82
CA ALA A 176 18.00 -46.08 0.48
C ALA A 176 16.68 -46.33 -0.27
N GLY A 177 16.51 -45.69 -1.44
CA GLY A 177 15.32 -45.82 -2.26
C GLY A 177 14.13 -44.92 -1.87
N ALA A 178 14.27 -44.04 -0.88
CA ALA A 178 13.21 -43.13 -0.45
C ALA A 178 13.11 -41.83 -1.28
N GLU A 179 13.90 -41.66 -2.35
CA GLU A 179 13.98 -40.43 -3.17
C GLU A 179 14.01 -39.15 -2.30
N GLN A 180 14.79 -39.19 -1.22
CA GLN A 180 14.82 -38.12 -0.22
C GLN A 180 15.80 -37.02 -0.66
N PRO A 181 15.30 -35.80 -0.98
CA PRO A 181 16.16 -34.67 -1.23
C PRO A 181 17.01 -34.32 -0.02
N SER A 182 18.30 -34.18 -0.21
CA SER A 182 19.21 -33.88 0.88
C SER A 182 20.37 -33.01 0.45
N LEU A 183 21.02 -32.42 1.43
CA LEU A 183 22.38 -31.86 1.32
C LEU A 183 23.24 -32.36 2.46
N GLN A 184 24.54 -32.40 2.23
CA GLN A 184 25.53 -32.74 3.24
C GLN A 184 26.25 -31.48 3.67
N VAL A 185 26.30 -31.26 4.99
CA VAL A 185 27.10 -30.21 5.62
C VAL A 185 28.23 -30.90 6.36
N ALA A 186 29.47 -30.62 5.97
CA ALA A 186 30.62 -31.32 6.49
C ALA A 186 31.73 -30.39 6.98
N ALA A 187 32.32 -30.70 8.13
CA ALA A 187 33.40 -29.94 8.71
C ALA A 187 34.62 -30.84 8.95
N PRO A 188 35.85 -30.42 8.55
CA PRO A 188 37.06 -31.19 8.73
C PRO A 188 37.53 -31.16 10.19
N ILE A 189 38.06 -32.29 10.64
CA ILE A 189 38.70 -32.43 11.95
C ILE A 189 40.20 -32.46 11.73
N HIS A 190 40.91 -31.52 12.32
CA HIS A 190 42.36 -31.40 12.17
C HIS A 190 43.09 -31.87 13.45
N ASP A 191 44.27 -32.41 13.27
CA ASP A 191 45.19 -32.65 14.36
C ASP A 191 45.91 -31.36 14.80
N ARG A 192 46.79 -31.46 15.81
CA ARG A 192 47.56 -30.33 16.33
C ARG A 192 48.55 -29.75 15.31
N GLN A 193 48.86 -30.47 14.24
CA GLN A 193 49.76 -30.08 13.17
C GLN A 193 49.00 -29.46 11.98
N GLY A 194 47.67 -29.37 12.07
CA GLY A 194 46.81 -28.80 10.99
C GLY A 194 46.51 -29.79 9.88
N LYS A 195 46.81 -31.06 10.03
CA LYS A 195 46.46 -32.12 9.07
C LYS A 195 45.05 -32.61 9.34
N ALA A 196 44.21 -32.69 8.30
CA ALA A 196 42.89 -33.27 8.40
C ALA A 196 42.98 -34.78 8.69
N ILE A 197 42.39 -35.23 9.78
CA ILE A 197 42.37 -36.62 10.27
C ILE A 197 40.99 -37.28 10.12
N GLY A 198 39.97 -36.49 9.81
CA GLY A 198 38.60 -36.95 9.57
C GLY A 198 37.68 -35.78 9.38
N LEU A 199 36.41 -36.09 9.34
CA LEU A 199 35.35 -35.07 9.18
C LEU A 199 34.07 -35.52 9.91
N VAL A 200 33.26 -34.57 10.27
CA VAL A 200 31.86 -34.79 10.61
C VAL A 200 30.99 -34.41 9.46
N VAL A 201 29.92 -35.17 9.24
CA VAL A 201 28.93 -34.91 8.18
C VAL A 201 27.53 -34.92 8.78
N ILE A 202 26.77 -33.90 8.54
CA ILE A 202 25.35 -33.80 8.86
C ILE A 202 24.56 -33.85 7.54
N ASN A 203 23.72 -34.85 7.40
CA ASN A 203 22.81 -34.97 6.26
C ASN A 203 21.47 -34.37 6.63
N VAL A 204 21.02 -33.41 5.83
CA VAL A 204 19.82 -32.63 6.07
C VAL A 204 18.72 -33.05 5.10
N ASP A 205 17.55 -33.33 5.66
CA ASP A 205 16.31 -33.58 4.91
C ASP A 205 15.73 -32.26 4.40
N LEU A 206 15.87 -31.98 3.12
CA LEU A 206 15.38 -30.77 2.49
C LEU A 206 13.85 -30.70 2.46
N ASN A 207 13.15 -31.83 2.42
CA ASN A 207 11.69 -31.80 2.52
C ASN A 207 11.22 -31.22 3.84
N ARG A 208 11.87 -31.60 4.95
CA ARG A 208 11.53 -31.06 6.28
C ARG A 208 11.92 -29.61 6.42
N LEU A 209 13.12 -29.25 6.00
CA LEU A 209 13.60 -27.86 6.00
C LEU A 209 12.66 -26.96 5.18
N PHE A 210 12.29 -27.38 3.99
CA PHE A 210 11.44 -26.58 3.10
C PHE A 210 9.96 -26.56 3.52
N ALA A 211 9.48 -27.61 4.20
CA ALA A 211 8.12 -27.62 4.74
C ALA A 211 7.91 -26.52 5.79
N GLN A 212 8.91 -26.22 6.61
CA GLN A 212 8.85 -25.12 7.56
C GLN A 212 8.74 -23.77 6.86
N LEU A 213 9.50 -23.55 5.79
CA LEU A 213 9.43 -22.31 5.00
C LEU A 213 8.05 -22.08 4.36
N ALA A 214 7.39 -23.17 3.98
CA ALA A 214 6.08 -23.10 3.33
C ALA A 214 4.91 -22.98 4.32
N SER A 215 5.10 -23.38 5.60
CA SER A 215 4.00 -23.48 6.59
C SER A 215 3.35 -22.13 6.92
N ASP A 216 4.13 -21.07 6.92
CA ASP A 216 3.69 -19.72 7.33
C ASP A 216 3.25 -18.85 6.15
N LEU A 217 3.29 -19.40 4.92
CA LEU A 217 2.92 -18.66 3.73
C LEU A 217 1.40 -18.66 3.52
N PRO A 218 0.82 -17.51 3.13
CA PRO A 218 -0.53 -17.43 2.66
C PRO A 218 -0.80 -18.44 1.52
N PRO A 219 -1.97 -19.08 1.47
CA PRO A 219 -2.28 -20.16 0.52
C PRO A 219 -2.24 -19.71 -0.95
N GLU A 220 -2.38 -18.42 -1.21
CA GLU A 220 -2.26 -17.84 -2.55
C GLU A 220 -0.80 -17.73 -3.03
N PHE A 221 0.19 -17.81 -2.14
CA PHE A 221 1.59 -17.71 -2.50
C PHE A 221 2.14 -19.07 -2.93
N LYS A 222 2.92 -19.07 -3.99
CA LYS A 222 3.64 -20.24 -4.49
C LYS A 222 5.13 -20.00 -4.35
N LEU A 223 5.78 -20.92 -3.64
CA LEU A 223 7.21 -20.87 -3.35
C LEU A 223 7.99 -21.62 -4.44
N TYR A 224 9.09 -21.02 -4.85
CA TYR A 224 10.09 -21.58 -5.75
C TYR A 224 11.47 -21.46 -5.11
N LEU A 225 12.29 -22.48 -5.28
CA LEU A 225 13.72 -22.44 -4.96
C LEU A 225 14.46 -23.16 -6.08
N ALA A 226 15.49 -22.54 -6.62
CA ALA A 226 16.35 -23.14 -7.64
C ALA A 226 17.81 -23.03 -7.22
N ASN A 227 18.64 -23.94 -7.75
CA ASN A 227 20.09 -23.96 -7.59
C ASN A 227 20.79 -22.98 -8.56
N SER A 228 22.13 -22.94 -8.52
CA SER A 228 22.98 -22.11 -9.40
C SER A 228 22.81 -22.35 -10.90
N ARG A 229 22.27 -23.50 -11.31
CA ARG A 229 21.97 -23.82 -12.71
C ARG A 229 20.54 -23.49 -13.11
N GLY A 230 19.69 -23.18 -12.13
CA GLY A 230 18.28 -22.92 -12.34
C GLY A 230 17.38 -24.14 -12.21
N ASP A 231 17.93 -25.29 -11.76
CA ASP A 231 17.14 -26.49 -11.50
C ASP A 231 16.27 -26.29 -10.25
N TYR A 232 15.00 -26.67 -10.31
CA TYR A 232 14.09 -26.51 -9.20
C TYR A 232 14.34 -27.51 -8.05
N LEU A 233 14.56 -26.96 -6.86
CA LEU A 233 14.57 -27.67 -5.58
C LEU A 233 13.18 -27.62 -4.92
N ILE A 234 12.50 -26.47 -5.00
CA ILE A 234 11.09 -26.28 -4.62
C ILE A 234 10.33 -25.78 -5.82
N HIS A 235 9.19 -26.42 -6.08
CA HIS A 235 8.24 -26.00 -7.11
C HIS A 235 6.84 -26.39 -6.67
N PRO A 236 5.78 -25.60 -7.00
CA PRO A 236 4.39 -25.97 -6.71
C PRO A 236 3.99 -27.32 -7.28
N ASP A 237 4.46 -27.64 -8.50
CA ASP A 237 4.30 -28.96 -9.11
C ASP A 237 5.39 -29.90 -8.61
N PRO A 238 5.07 -30.98 -7.87
CA PRO A 238 6.04 -31.93 -7.34
C PRO A 238 6.87 -32.61 -8.43
N ALA A 239 6.34 -32.78 -9.66
CA ALA A 239 7.05 -33.44 -10.75
C ALA A 239 8.29 -32.65 -11.22
N ARG A 240 8.32 -31.34 -10.98
CA ARG A 240 9.44 -30.47 -11.35
C ARG A 240 10.52 -30.35 -10.29
N ARG A 241 10.25 -30.80 -9.03
CA ARG A 241 11.22 -30.77 -7.94
C ARG A 241 12.29 -31.83 -8.20
N PHE A 242 13.56 -31.45 -8.14
CA PHE A 242 14.70 -32.34 -8.37
C PHE A 242 14.59 -33.14 -9.69
N ALA A 243 14.02 -32.53 -10.73
CA ALA A 243 13.82 -33.18 -12.03
C ALA A 243 15.15 -33.57 -12.69
N PHE A 244 16.22 -32.80 -12.46
CA PHE A 244 17.57 -33.05 -12.96
C PHE A 244 18.14 -34.38 -12.48
N ASP A 245 17.86 -34.82 -11.26
CA ASP A 245 18.29 -36.12 -10.74
C ASP A 245 17.57 -37.30 -11.40
N ARG A 246 16.41 -37.04 -12.03
CA ARG A 246 15.65 -38.01 -12.82
C ARG A 246 15.93 -37.90 -14.32
N GLY A 247 16.94 -37.10 -14.72
CA GLY A 247 17.29 -36.88 -16.13
C GLY A 247 16.27 -36.04 -16.88
N GLN A 248 15.42 -35.25 -16.19
CA GLN A 248 14.43 -34.36 -16.78
C GLN A 248 14.89 -32.91 -16.62
N GLU A 249 14.58 -32.08 -17.58
CA GLU A 249 14.90 -30.65 -17.55
C GLU A 249 13.69 -29.87 -17.05
N ALA A 250 13.86 -29.15 -15.93
CA ALA A 250 12.88 -28.24 -15.38
C ALA A 250 13.59 -27.00 -14.81
N LEU A 251 13.79 -26.00 -15.64
CA LEU A 251 14.63 -24.84 -15.33
C LEU A 251 13.79 -23.60 -15.07
N ILE A 252 14.20 -22.82 -14.07
CA ILE A 252 13.56 -21.55 -13.69
C ILE A 252 13.58 -20.54 -14.85
N GLN A 253 14.67 -20.46 -15.62
CA GLN A 253 14.81 -19.55 -16.75
C GLN A 253 13.91 -19.92 -17.93
N THR A 254 13.46 -21.16 -18.01
CA THR A 254 12.48 -21.59 -19.02
C THR A 254 11.07 -21.11 -18.67
N GLU A 255 10.71 -21.16 -17.39
CA GLU A 255 9.40 -20.73 -16.92
C GLU A 255 9.35 -19.21 -16.67
N PHE A 256 10.45 -18.66 -16.14
CA PHE A 256 10.62 -17.24 -15.83
C PHE A 256 11.90 -16.69 -16.48
N PRO A 257 11.87 -16.31 -17.77
CA PRO A 257 13.08 -15.90 -18.49
C PRO A 257 13.84 -14.73 -17.83
N ALA A 258 13.14 -13.81 -17.17
CA ALA A 258 13.77 -12.71 -16.47
C ALA A 258 14.56 -13.16 -15.22
N ALA A 259 14.24 -14.30 -14.63
CA ALA A 259 15.04 -14.90 -13.55
C ALA A 259 16.38 -15.45 -14.06
N GLY A 260 16.48 -15.74 -15.35
CA GLY A 260 17.73 -16.18 -15.99
C GLY A 260 18.88 -15.15 -15.85
N ALA A 261 18.56 -13.87 -15.75
CA ALA A 261 19.57 -12.83 -15.51
C ALA A 261 20.26 -12.99 -14.15
N LEU A 262 19.64 -13.66 -13.18
CA LEU A 262 20.20 -13.93 -11.85
C LEU A 262 21.21 -15.11 -11.87
N LEU A 263 21.23 -15.90 -12.96
CA LEU A 263 22.09 -17.06 -13.14
C LEU A 263 23.40 -16.76 -13.90
N SER A 264 23.56 -15.57 -14.44
CA SER A 264 24.57 -15.26 -15.46
C SER A 264 26.01 -15.04 -14.95
N GLY A 265 26.38 -15.47 -13.73
CA GLY A 265 27.79 -15.51 -13.25
C GLY A 265 28.53 -14.18 -13.17
N GLN A 266 27.99 -13.11 -13.71
CA GLN A 266 28.36 -11.72 -13.43
C GLN A 266 27.45 -11.23 -12.29
N PRO A 267 27.95 -10.44 -11.32
CA PRO A 267 27.08 -9.91 -10.30
C PRO A 267 25.91 -9.20 -11.01
N PRO A 268 24.67 -9.67 -10.83
CA PRO A 268 23.54 -9.07 -11.50
C PRO A 268 23.47 -7.60 -11.05
N PRO A 269 23.07 -6.65 -11.90
CA PRO A 269 22.95 -5.24 -11.53
C PRO A 269 21.94 -5.05 -10.38
N ARG A 270 21.17 -6.08 -10.08
CA ARG A 270 20.27 -6.20 -8.93
C ARG A 270 20.25 -7.66 -8.48
N ASP A 271 20.20 -7.89 -7.18
CA ASP A 271 20.06 -9.19 -6.52
C ASP A 271 18.64 -9.79 -6.60
N PHE A 272 17.74 -9.15 -7.34
CA PHE A 272 16.35 -9.58 -7.49
C PHE A 272 15.79 -9.31 -8.88
N ALA A 273 14.80 -10.09 -9.27
CA ALA A 273 13.96 -9.88 -10.44
C ALA A 273 12.49 -9.83 -10.05
N VAL A 274 11.75 -8.85 -10.61
CA VAL A 274 10.29 -8.73 -10.47
C VAL A 274 9.68 -9.02 -11.82
N ILE A 275 8.70 -9.93 -11.85
CA ILE A 275 8.08 -10.42 -13.08
C ILE A 275 6.58 -10.27 -12.96
N SER A 276 5.99 -9.52 -13.90
CA SER A 276 4.54 -9.51 -14.10
C SER A 276 4.23 -10.24 -15.41
N LYS A 277 3.71 -11.47 -15.32
CA LYS A 277 3.42 -12.31 -16.47
C LYS A 277 1.93 -12.19 -16.81
N PRO A 278 1.57 -11.76 -18.04
CA PRO A 278 0.17 -11.68 -18.44
C PRO A 278 -0.45 -13.08 -18.56
N ALA A 279 -1.77 -13.15 -18.44
CA ALA A 279 -2.49 -14.39 -18.68
C ALA A 279 -2.29 -14.87 -20.12
N THR A 280 -2.03 -16.15 -20.29
CA THR A 280 -2.01 -16.84 -21.57
C THR A 280 -3.14 -17.88 -21.61
N LYS A 281 -3.30 -18.58 -22.76
CA LYS A 281 -4.33 -19.60 -22.92
C LYS A 281 -4.17 -20.75 -21.90
N ASP A 282 -2.92 -21.00 -21.48
CA ASP A 282 -2.54 -22.15 -20.64
C ASP A 282 -2.09 -21.75 -19.21
N ALA A 283 -1.95 -20.43 -18.90
CA ALA A 283 -1.52 -19.97 -17.60
C ALA A 283 -2.19 -18.65 -17.20
N PRO A 284 -2.60 -18.50 -15.93
CA PRO A 284 -3.15 -17.26 -15.40
C PRO A 284 -2.10 -16.15 -15.34
N ALA A 285 -2.55 -14.90 -15.37
CA ALA A 285 -1.68 -13.77 -15.07
C ALA A 285 -1.17 -13.88 -13.63
N LEU A 286 0.13 -13.65 -13.43
CA LEU A 286 0.77 -13.73 -12.13
C LEU A 286 1.79 -12.60 -11.92
N ALA A 287 2.02 -12.27 -10.66
CA ALA A 287 3.16 -11.50 -10.20
C ALA A 287 4.13 -12.46 -9.49
N ALA A 288 5.42 -12.34 -9.78
CA ALA A 288 6.46 -13.14 -9.15
C ALA A 288 7.69 -12.28 -8.87
N THR A 289 8.38 -12.59 -7.79
CA THR A 289 9.67 -11.97 -7.44
C THR A 289 10.68 -13.05 -7.16
N PHE A 290 11.90 -12.85 -7.59
CA PHE A 290 13.00 -13.77 -7.39
C PHE A 290 14.18 -13.01 -6.78
N VAL A 291 14.83 -13.62 -5.79
CA VAL A 291 15.99 -13.08 -5.10
C VAL A 291 17.12 -14.10 -5.22
N HIS A 292 18.29 -13.63 -5.61
CA HIS A 292 19.52 -14.41 -5.65
C HIS A 292 20.30 -14.23 -4.36
N GLN A 293 20.84 -15.32 -3.83
CA GLN A 293 21.72 -15.32 -2.67
C GLN A 293 22.90 -16.24 -2.92
N SER A 294 24.09 -15.67 -2.85
CA SER A 294 25.32 -16.47 -2.84
C SER A 294 25.61 -17.00 -1.44
N LEU A 295 26.03 -18.25 -1.39
CA LEU A 295 26.49 -18.95 -0.19
C LEU A 295 28.03 -19.07 -0.12
N ALA A 296 28.75 -18.19 -0.80
CA ALA A 296 30.21 -18.23 -0.92
C ALA A 296 30.95 -18.31 0.43
N GLU A 297 30.35 -17.88 1.53
CA GLU A 297 30.91 -18.00 2.88
C GLU A 297 30.96 -19.44 3.38
N LEU A 298 30.18 -20.37 2.82
CA LEU A 298 30.04 -21.77 3.21
C LEU A 298 30.84 -22.73 2.32
N SER A 299 31.92 -22.30 1.68
CA SER A 299 32.77 -23.16 0.84
C SER A 299 31.97 -24.07 -0.12
N THR A 300 30.95 -23.50 -0.76
CA THR A 300 30.08 -24.15 -1.73
C THR A 300 30.11 -23.39 -3.06
N GLU A 301 29.91 -24.12 -4.17
CA GLU A 301 29.67 -23.53 -5.49
C GLU A 301 28.17 -23.28 -5.75
N GLU A 302 27.33 -23.52 -4.74
CA GLU A 302 25.89 -23.38 -4.87
C GLU A 302 25.44 -21.98 -4.48
N ASP A 303 24.74 -21.33 -5.42
CA ASP A 303 23.93 -20.15 -5.15
C ASP A 303 22.46 -20.56 -5.20
N PHE A 304 21.63 -19.86 -4.47
CA PHE A 304 20.20 -20.11 -4.49
C PHE A 304 19.43 -18.95 -5.08
N ILE A 305 18.41 -19.28 -5.86
CA ILE A 305 17.41 -18.34 -6.33
C ILE A 305 16.08 -18.74 -5.72
N MET A 306 15.57 -17.90 -4.81
CA MET A 306 14.26 -18.08 -4.21
C MET A 306 13.25 -17.17 -4.88
N GLY A 307 12.06 -17.69 -5.10
CA GLY A 307 10.96 -16.94 -5.70
C GLY A 307 9.64 -17.15 -4.99
N LEU A 308 8.82 -16.12 -4.98
CA LEU A 308 7.41 -16.19 -4.63
C LEU A 308 6.58 -15.67 -5.78
N SER A 309 5.47 -16.35 -6.06
CA SER A 309 4.47 -15.86 -7.00
C SER A 309 3.07 -15.89 -6.41
N GLN A 310 2.21 -15.02 -6.94
CA GLN A 310 0.77 -15.08 -6.68
C GLN A 310 -0.02 -14.75 -7.95
N PRO A 311 -1.25 -15.29 -8.13
CA PRO A 311 -2.11 -14.92 -9.24
C PRO A 311 -2.50 -13.44 -9.16
N LEU A 312 -2.39 -12.70 -10.27
CA LEU A 312 -2.88 -11.31 -10.36
C LEU A 312 -4.39 -11.20 -10.08
N ALA A 313 -5.12 -12.28 -10.31
CA ALA A 313 -6.55 -12.33 -10.00
C ALA A 313 -6.84 -12.16 -8.50
N SER A 314 -6.02 -12.73 -7.62
CA SER A 314 -6.16 -12.55 -6.16
C SER A 314 -5.81 -11.13 -5.73
N VAL A 315 -4.75 -10.54 -6.31
CA VAL A 315 -4.35 -9.14 -6.07
C VAL A 315 -5.43 -8.15 -6.47
N LEU A 316 -6.11 -8.45 -7.60
CA LEU A 316 -7.10 -7.56 -8.20
C LEU A 316 -8.54 -7.87 -7.77
N GLN A 317 -8.75 -8.83 -6.87
CA GLN A 317 -10.08 -9.21 -6.44
C GLN A 317 -10.84 -8.04 -5.79
N ASP A 318 -10.20 -7.32 -4.89
CA ASP A 318 -10.76 -6.13 -4.25
C ASP A 318 -10.98 -4.98 -5.23
N SER A 319 -10.10 -4.89 -6.27
CA SER A 319 -10.24 -3.89 -7.34
C SER A 319 -11.48 -4.10 -8.21
N ARG A 320 -11.96 -5.35 -8.37
CA ARG A 320 -13.21 -5.63 -9.10
C ARG A 320 -14.43 -5.07 -8.40
N HIS A 321 -14.49 -5.16 -7.08
CA HIS A 321 -15.57 -4.55 -6.30
C HIS A 321 -15.56 -3.02 -6.41
N LEU A 322 -14.39 -2.41 -6.31
CA LEU A 322 -14.22 -0.98 -6.53
C LEU A 322 -14.60 -0.56 -7.95
N ALA A 323 -14.22 -1.34 -8.97
CA ALA A 323 -14.60 -1.08 -10.36
C ALA A 323 -16.13 -1.08 -10.56
N LEU A 324 -16.83 -2.05 -9.95
CA LEU A 324 -18.29 -2.11 -9.99
C LEU A 324 -18.94 -0.94 -9.24
N GLN A 325 -18.39 -0.53 -8.10
CA GLN A 325 -18.84 0.66 -7.36
C GLN A 325 -18.63 1.94 -8.17
N ILE A 326 -17.45 2.13 -8.76
CA ILE A 326 -17.15 3.27 -9.64
C ILE A 326 -18.10 3.27 -10.83
N LEU A 327 -18.29 2.12 -11.48
CA LEU A 327 -19.23 1.99 -12.59
C LEU A 327 -20.67 2.32 -12.17
N GLY A 328 -21.09 1.87 -11.00
CA GLY A 328 -22.40 2.19 -10.42
C GLY A 328 -22.55 3.69 -10.19
N ILE A 329 -21.57 4.33 -9.55
CA ILE A 329 -21.57 5.77 -9.30
C ILE A 329 -21.59 6.56 -10.62
N VAL A 330 -20.72 6.22 -11.57
CA VAL A 330 -20.68 6.86 -12.90
C VAL A 330 -22.02 6.70 -13.63
N SER A 331 -22.63 5.51 -13.54
CA SER A 331 -23.93 5.23 -14.16
C SER A 331 -25.05 6.08 -13.56
N VAL A 332 -25.10 6.18 -12.23
CA VAL A 332 -26.09 7.01 -11.52
C VAL A 332 -25.93 8.49 -11.87
N PHE A 333 -24.70 9.02 -11.80
CA PHE A 333 -24.45 10.41 -12.16
C PHE A 333 -24.70 10.69 -13.64
N SER A 334 -24.39 9.73 -14.53
CA SER A 334 -24.69 9.84 -15.95
C SER A 334 -26.21 9.87 -16.20
N ALA A 335 -26.97 8.99 -15.54
CA ALA A 335 -28.42 8.98 -15.62
C ALA A 335 -29.04 10.29 -15.10
N LEU A 336 -28.51 10.79 -13.97
CA LEU A 336 -28.95 12.07 -13.39
C LEU A 336 -28.63 13.25 -14.32
N ALA A 337 -27.45 13.27 -14.93
CA ALA A 337 -27.05 14.30 -15.89
C ALA A 337 -27.93 14.28 -17.14
N ILE A 338 -28.26 13.11 -17.67
CA ILE A 338 -29.18 12.96 -18.82
C ILE A 338 -30.58 13.41 -18.43
N LEU A 339 -31.07 13.03 -17.26
CA LEU A 339 -32.38 13.45 -16.76
C LEU A 339 -32.44 15.00 -16.62
N LEU A 340 -31.43 15.57 -15.97
CA LEU A 340 -31.32 17.01 -15.77
C LEU A 340 -31.23 17.77 -17.12
N ALA A 341 -30.43 17.27 -18.05
CA ALA A 341 -30.33 17.80 -19.40
C ALA A 341 -31.67 17.74 -20.15
N ALA A 342 -32.40 16.63 -20.02
CA ALA A 342 -33.72 16.47 -20.62
C ALA A 342 -34.78 17.42 -20.01
N LEU A 343 -34.74 17.59 -18.68
CA LEU A 343 -35.63 18.53 -17.97
C LEU A 343 -35.33 19.98 -18.35
N LEU A 344 -34.05 20.38 -18.33
CA LEU A 344 -33.61 21.71 -18.78
C LEU A 344 -33.96 21.97 -20.25
N ALA A 345 -33.72 20.96 -21.11
CA ALA A 345 -34.09 21.06 -22.51
C ALA A 345 -35.62 21.29 -22.71
N ARG A 346 -36.43 20.57 -21.93
CA ARG A 346 -37.89 20.76 -21.98
C ARG A 346 -38.34 22.08 -21.36
N ALA A 347 -37.78 22.45 -20.22
CA ALA A 347 -38.17 23.66 -19.49
C ALA A 347 -37.79 24.95 -20.22
N LEU A 348 -36.59 24.98 -20.83
CA LEU A 348 -36.04 26.18 -21.48
C LEU A 348 -36.39 26.28 -22.98
N SER A 349 -36.44 25.16 -23.70
CA SER A 349 -36.50 25.21 -25.15
C SER A 349 -37.89 25.41 -25.72
N ARG A 350 -38.90 24.77 -25.16
CA ARG A 350 -40.27 24.90 -25.72
C ARG A 350 -40.80 26.33 -25.61
N PRO A 351 -40.67 26.96 -24.42
CA PRO A 351 -41.11 28.34 -24.29
C PRO A 351 -40.28 29.33 -25.11
N LEU A 352 -38.94 29.20 -25.09
CA LEU A 352 -38.05 30.09 -25.85
C LEU A 352 -38.26 30.00 -27.37
N LEU A 353 -38.52 28.79 -27.88
CA LEU A 353 -38.87 28.65 -29.32
C LEU A 353 -40.17 29.34 -29.69
N HIS A 354 -41.15 29.36 -28.79
CA HIS A 354 -42.39 30.13 -29.00
C HIS A 354 -42.12 31.64 -29.01
N ILE A 355 -41.36 32.11 -28.02
CA ILE A 355 -40.97 33.53 -27.93
C ILE A 355 -40.10 33.95 -29.12
N MET A 356 -39.08 33.15 -29.50
CA MET A 356 -38.26 33.44 -30.67
C MET A 356 -39.07 33.49 -31.97
N LYS A 357 -40.05 32.60 -32.13
CA LYS A 357 -40.96 32.67 -33.28
C LYS A 357 -41.79 33.94 -33.27
N ALA A 358 -42.25 34.38 -32.09
CA ALA A 358 -43.00 35.62 -31.95
C ALA A 358 -42.13 36.86 -32.20
N ILE A 359 -40.89 36.90 -31.67
CA ILE A 359 -39.94 38.00 -31.94
C ILE A 359 -39.54 38.05 -33.42
N ARG A 360 -39.27 36.89 -34.07
CA ARG A 360 -38.99 36.86 -35.52
C ARG A 360 -40.16 37.34 -36.35
N ARG A 361 -41.39 37.04 -35.93
CA ARG A 361 -42.58 37.61 -36.57
C ARG A 361 -42.72 39.13 -36.35
N PHE A 362 -42.37 39.55 -35.12
CA PHE A 362 -42.38 40.99 -34.79
C PHE A 362 -41.35 41.78 -35.60
N THR A 363 -40.10 41.24 -35.74
CA THR A 363 -39.08 41.90 -36.58
C THR A 363 -39.41 41.85 -38.09
N ALA A 364 -40.12 40.82 -38.55
CA ALA A 364 -40.46 40.66 -39.96
C ALA A 364 -41.77 41.41 -40.36
N GLU A 365 -42.75 41.52 -39.47
CA GLU A 365 -44.10 41.92 -39.76
C GLU A 365 -44.60 43.18 -38.98
N GLY A 366 -43.75 43.70 -38.08
CA GLY A 366 -44.13 44.84 -37.22
C GLY A 366 -45.29 44.55 -36.26
N LYS A 367 -45.79 43.32 -36.24
CA LYS A 367 -46.87 42.86 -35.35
C LYS A 367 -46.41 41.69 -34.50
N ILE A 368 -46.62 41.84 -33.22
CA ILE A 368 -46.35 40.78 -32.27
C ILE A 368 -47.36 39.66 -32.51
N GLY A 369 -46.88 38.46 -32.96
CA GLY A 369 -47.72 37.28 -33.08
C GLY A 369 -48.23 36.83 -31.72
N ALA A 370 -49.19 35.91 -31.65
CA ALA A 370 -49.75 35.41 -30.40
C ALA A 370 -48.66 34.92 -29.45
N LEU A 371 -48.39 35.71 -28.42
CA LEU A 371 -47.52 35.35 -27.29
C LEU A 371 -48.32 34.57 -26.23
N PRO A 372 -47.75 33.66 -25.49
CA PRO A 372 -48.44 32.89 -24.45
C PRO A 372 -48.67 33.74 -23.19
N VAL A 373 -49.37 34.89 -23.37
CA VAL A 373 -49.67 35.88 -22.30
C VAL A 373 -50.61 35.34 -21.21
N ALA A 374 -51.31 34.26 -21.52
CA ALA A 374 -52.23 33.58 -20.57
C ALA A 374 -51.52 32.68 -19.55
N ARG A 375 -50.20 32.49 -19.64
CA ARG A 375 -49.45 31.72 -18.63
C ARG A 375 -49.24 32.54 -17.38
N ASN A 376 -49.35 31.88 -16.22
CA ASN A 376 -49.13 32.48 -14.90
C ASN A 376 -47.70 32.20 -14.36
N ASP A 377 -46.76 31.84 -15.25
CA ASP A 377 -45.37 31.62 -14.91
C ASP A 377 -44.49 32.75 -15.49
N GLU A 378 -43.18 32.64 -15.22
CA GLU A 378 -42.17 33.60 -15.67
C GLU A 378 -42.15 33.77 -17.19
N VAL A 379 -42.60 32.74 -17.94
CA VAL A 379 -42.73 32.80 -19.39
C VAL A 379 -43.95 33.67 -19.80
N GLY A 380 -45.03 33.59 -19.02
CA GLY A 380 -46.18 34.47 -19.20
C GLY A 380 -45.86 35.93 -18.86
N GLU A 381 -45.03 36.13 -17.83
CA GLU A 381 -44.55 37.45 -17.43
C GLU A 381 -43.60 38.05 -18.49
N LEU A 382 -42.69 37.18 -19.01
CA LEU A 382 -41.82 37.56 -20.13
C LEU A 382 -42.63 37.86 -21.40
N ALA A 383 -43.66 37.09 -21.70
CA ALA A 383 -44.53 37.30 -22.82
C ALA A 383 -45.27 38.64 -22.70
N ARG A 384 -45.77 38.96 -21.50
CA ARG A 384 -46.40 40.26 -21.19
C ARG A 384 -45.40 41.41 -21.21
N SER A 385 -44.18 41.17 -20.69
CA SER A 385 -43.11 42.16 -20.69
C SER A 385 -42.61 42.46 -22.11
N ILE A 386 -42.55 41.48 -23.02
CA ILE A 386 -42.20 41.66 -24.41
C ILE A 386 -43.30 42.44 -25.12
N GLU A 387 -44.56 42.27 -24.76
CA GLU A 387 -45.69 43.06 -25.31
C GLU A 387 -45.59 44.50 -24.86
N GLN A 388 -45.20 44.78 -23.61
CA GLN A 388 -44.95 46.12 -23.09
C GLN A 388 -43.61 46.73 -23.51
N MET A 389 -42.68 45.90 -23.88
CA MET A 389 -41.24 46.19 -24.05
C MET A 389 -40.84 46.90 -25.33
N GLY A 390 -41.79 47.28 -26.22
CA GLY A 390 -41.41 48.08 -27.39
C GLY A 390 -40.71 49.40 -27.03
N MET A 391 -40.85 49.91 -25.87
CA MET A 391 -40.33 51.25 -25.55
C MET A 391 -39.43 51.35 -24.25
N GLN A 392 -39.31 50.36 -23.40
CA GLN A 392 -38.61 50.58 -22.10
C GLN A 392 -37.37 49.72 -21.82
N ILE A 393 -36.98 48.82 -22.71
CA ILE A 393 -35.98 47.78 -22.43
C ILE A 393 -34.60 48.31 -22.07
N ASN A 394 -34.09 49.31 -22.74
CA ASN A 394 -32.68 49.73 -22.61
C ASN A 394 -32.35 50.42 -21.27
N GLN A 395 -33.31 51.05 -20.64
CA GLN A 395 -33.06 51.78 -19.39
C GLN A 395 -33.20 50.89 -18.15
N GLN A 396 -34.13 49.91 -18.19
CA GLN A 396 -34.37 49.04 -17.04
C GLN A 396 -33.30 47.95 -16.90
N ILE A 397 -32.72 47.45 -18.00
CA ILE A 397 -31.69 46.40 -17.97
C ILE A 397 -30.43 46.84 -17.20
N LYS A 398 -30.00 48.12 -17.40
CA LYS A 398 -28.82 48.63 -16.68
C LYS A 398 -29.06 48.76 -15.17
N ASN A 399 -30.25 49.17 -14.78
CA ASN A 399 -30.57 49.29 -13.35
C ASN A 399 -30.80 47.93 -12.69
N LEU A 400 -31.33 46.95 -13.42
CA LEU A 400 -31.55 45.61 -12.88
C LEU A 400 -30.24 44.84 -12.61
N HIS A 401 -29.24 45.01 -13.48
CA HIS A 401 -27.93 44.38 -13.25
C HIS A 401 -27.23 44.90 -11.99
N ALA A 402 -27.21 46.23 -11.83
CA ALA A 402 -26.58 46.83 -10.66
C ALA A 402 -27.29 46.46 -9.33
N GLN A 403 -28.64 46.37 -9.37
CA GLN A 403 -29.40 45.94 -8.18
C GLN A 403 -29.21 44.46 -7.84
N ARG A 404 -29.09 43.61 -8.86
CA ARG A 404 -28.88 42.18 -8.65
C ARG A 404 -27.50 41.87 -8.10
N GLU A 405 -26.44 42.51 -8.63
CA GLU A 405 -25.09 42.38 -8.08
C GLU A 405 -25.00 42.85 -6.62
N ALA A 406 -25.66 43.97 -6.32
CA ALA A 406 -25.72 44.47 -4.95
C ALA A 406 -26.48 43.51 -4.01
N LEU A 407 -27.58 42.91 -4.47
CA LEU A 407 -28.39 41.97 -3.69
C LEU A 407 -27.67 40.62 -3.48
N ASP A 408 -26.99 40.12 -4.50
CA ASP A 408 -26.21 38.87 -4.37
C ASP A 408 -25.04 39.04 -3.42
N HIS A 409 -24.41 40.20 -3.42
CA HIS A 409 -23.34 40.52 -2.48
C HIS A 409 -23.86 40.61 -1.04
N LEU A 410 -24.96 41.32 -0.81
CA LEU A 410 -25.60 41.45 0.52
C LEU A 410 -26.14 40.11 1.05
N ALA A 411 -26.59 39.22 0.17
CA ALA A 411 -27.13 37.92 0.57
C ALA A 411 -26.03 36.89 0.85
N SER A 412 -24.78 37.11 0.40
CA SER A 412 -23.67 36.16 0.52
C SER A 412 -22.56 36.64 1.43
N HIS A 413 -22.58 37.90 1.86
CA HIS A 413 -21.53 38.47 2.71
C HIS A 413 -22.10 39.11 3.97
N ASP A 414 -21.31 39.18 5.00
CA ASP A 414 -21.60 39.91 6.23
C ASP A 414 -21.38 41.42 6.01
N THR A 415 -22.39 42.22 6.31
CA THR A 415 -22.38 43.66 6.01
C THR A 415 -21.35 44.44 6.84
N LEU A 416 -20.98 43.93 8.00
CA LEU A 416 -20.02 44.59 8.88
C LEU A 416 -18.57 44.30 8.50
N THR A 417 -18.28 43.03 8.20
CA THR A 417 -16.90 42.55 8.01
C THR A 417 -16.54 42.39 6.54
N GLY A 418 -17.52 42.35 5.64
CA GLY A 418 -17.33 42.07 4.22
C GLY A 418 -16.96 40.59 3.93
N MET A 419 -16.90 39.75 4.95
CA MET A 419 -16.60 38.32 4.80
C MET A 419 -17.80 37.54 4.26
N PRO A 420 -17.59 36.37 3.66
CA PRO A 420 -18.65 35.40 3.40
C PRO A 420 -19.53 35.20 4.64
N ASN A 421 -20.85 35.23 4.41
CA ASN A 421 -21.79 34.94 5.48
C ASN A 421 -22.03 33.43 5.62
N ARG A 422 -22.84 33.05 6.59
CA ARG A 422 -23.21 31.66 6.88
C ARG A 422 -23.74 30.92 5.65
N ARG A 423 -24.56 31.56 4.81
CA ARG A 423 -25.14 30.95 3.62
C ARG A 423 -24.07 30.55 2.61
N LEU A 424 -23.21 31.50 2.23
CA LEU A 424 -22.13 31.26 1.29
C LEU A 424 -21.13 30.26 1.84
N PHE A 425 -20.87 30.31 3.13
CA PHE A 425 -20.01 29.35 3.80
C PHE A 425 -20.55 27.89 3.69
N LEU A 426 -21.85 27.68 3.99
CA LEU A 426 -22.47 26.37 3.90
C LEU A 426 -22.45 25.82 2.47
N GLU A 427 -22.78 26.66 1.46
CA GLU A 427 -22.70 26.28 0.06
C GLU A 427 -21.28 25.82 -0.36
N ARG A 428 -20.26 26.51 0.13
CA ARG A 428 -18.85 26.17 -0.13
C ARG A 428 -18.40 24.92 0.62
N LEU A 429 -18.84 24.73 1.85
CA LEU A 429 -18.55 23.55 2.64
C LEU A 429 -19.18 22.29 2.01
N ASP A 430 -20.41 22.38 1.49
CA ASP A 430 -21.06 21.28 0.76
C ASP A 430 -20.29 20.91 -0.51
N LEU A 431 -19.82 21.90 -1.25
CA LEU A 431 -18.99 21.68 -2.44
C LEU A 431 -17.63 21.04 -2.08
N ALA A 432 -16.99 21.51 -1.01
CA ALA A 432 -15.74 20.96 -0.52
C ALA A 432 -15.91 19.50 -0.05
N LEU A 433 -17.01 19.22 0.67
CA LEU A 433 -17.36 17.88 1.11
C LEU A 433 -17.59 16.92 -0.08
N ALA A 434 -18.37 17.35 -1.07
CA ALA A 434 -18.61 16.57 -2.29
C ALA A 434 -17.31 16.32 -3.07
N ARG A 435 -16.42 17.31 -3.13
CA ARG A 435 -15.10 17.22 -3.76
C ARG A 435 -14.20 16.26 -3.01
N ALA A 436 -14.12 16.40 -1.69
CA ALA A 436 -13.29 15.55 -0.83
C ALA A 436 -13.74 14.08 -0.85
N LYS A 437 -15.05 13.81 -0.82
CA LYS A 437 -15.62 12.46 -1.00
C LYS A 437 -15.19 11.81 -2.32
N ARG A 438 -15.18 12.56 -3.41
CA ARG A 438 -14.81 12.07 -4.74
C ARG A 438 -13.31 11.85 -4.90
N GLN A 439 -12.51 12.77 -4.38
CA GLN A 439 -11.05 12.77 -4.53
C GLN A 439 -10.32 12.00 -3.42
N LYS A 440 -11.04 11.54 -2.39
CA LYS A 440 -10.47 10.92 -1.17
C LYS A 440 -9.45 11.84 -0.48
N THR A 441 -9.66 13.15 -0.56
CA THR A 441 -8.86 14.17 0.12
C THR A 441 -9.43 14.47 1.50
N ARG A 442 -8.66 15.19 2.29
CA ARG A 442 -9.03 15.63 3.63
C ARG A 442 -9.18 17.15 3.63
N PHE A 443 -10.02 17.65 4.51
CA PHE A 443 -10.10 19.06 4.78
C PHE A 443 -10.31 19.30 6.29
N ALA A 444 -9.96 20.49 6.74
CA ALA A 444 -10.16 20.90 8.12
C ALA A 444 -11.10 22.09 8.21
N LEU A 445 -12.02 22.03 9.13
CA LEU A 445 -12.93 23.09 9.51
C LEU A 445 -12.53 23.64 10.87
N PHE A 446 -12.27 24.94 10.91
CA PHE A 446 -11.99 25.67 12.14
C PHE A 446 -13.21 26.49 12.51
N PHE A 447 -13.75 26.29 13.69
CA PHE A 447 -14.82 27.11 14.26
C PHE A 447 -14.20 28.00 15.34
N ILE A 448 -14.43 29.29 15.24
CA ILE A 448 -13.76 30.33 16.00
C ILE A 448 -14.81 31.17 16.69
N ASP A 449 -14.69 31.35 17.99
CA ASP A 449 -15.49 32.24 18.81
C ASP A 449 -14.53 33.20 19.55
N LEU A 450 -14.87 34.49 19.57
CA LEU A 450 -14.00 35.51 20.15
C LEU A 450 -14.19 35.56 21.66
N ASP A 451 -13.11 35.28 22.42
CA ASP A 451 -13.11 35.30 23.86
C ASP A 451 -13.25 36.74 24.36
N GLY A 452 -14.16 36.98 25.31
CA GLY A 452 -14.35 38.31 25.94
C GLY A 452 -15.06 39.35 25.04
N PHE A 453 -15.60 38.97 23.87
CA PHE A 453 -16.24 39.90 22.94
C PHE A 453 -17.43 40.62 23.56
N LYS A 454 -18.25 39.93 24.37
CA LYS A 454 -19.37 40.55 25.10
C LYS A 454 -18.88 41.58 26.08
N GLU A 455 -17.82 41.32 26.82
CA GLU A 455 -17.21 42.24 27.79
C GLU A 455 -16.66 43.49 27.09
N ILE A 456 -16.11 43.34 25.89
CA ILE A 456 -15.68 44.49 25.06
C ILE A 456 -16.90 45.36 24.70
N ASN A 457 -18.00 44.75 24.25
CA ASN A 457 -19.24 45.49 23.93
C ASN A 457 -19.82 46.17 25.15
N ASP A 458 -19.89 45.47 26.27
CA ASP A 458 -20.47 46.00 27.53
C ASP A 458 -19.61 47.14 28.13
N SER A 459 -18.28 47.08 27.96
CA SER A 459 -17.35 48.06 28.54
C SER A 459 -17.02 49.23 27.61
N HIS A 460 -17.00 49.03 26.29
CA HIS A 460 -16.51 50.01 25.32
C HIS A 460 -17.54 50.37 24.23
N GLY A 461 -18.74 49.77 24.30
CA GLY A 461 -19.82 49.99 23.33
C GLY A 461 -19.70 49.13 22.07
N HIS A 462 -20.80 49.04 21.31
CA HIS A 462 -20.88 48.22 20.11
C HIS A 462 -19.93 48.64 18.98
N GLU A 463 -19.59 49.95 18.87
CA GLU A 463 -18.58 50.41 17.91
C GLU A 463 -17.19 49.79 18.12
N ALA A 464 -16.82 49.58 19.40
CA ALA A 464 -15.57 48.90 19.75
C ALA A 464 -15.60 47.41 19.33
N GLY A 465 -16.74 46.74 19.58
CA GLY A 465 -16.98 45.38 19.11
C GLY A 465 -16.95 45.25 17.60
N ASP A 466 -17.61 46.17 16.88
CA ASP A 466 -17.60 46.18 15.42
C ASP A 466 -16.18 46.34 14.87
N ARG A 467 -15.35 47.20 15.48
CA ARG A 467 -13.94 47.35 15.10
C ARG A 467 -13.13 46.09 15.34
N VAL A 468 -13.39 45.36 16.43
CA VAL A 468 -12.76 44.05 16.70
C VAL A 468 -13.16 43.05 15.62
N LEU A 469 -14.44 42.94 15.27
CA LEU A 469 -14.95 42.03 14.24
C LEU A 469 -14.33 42.33 12.88
N GLN A 470 -14.27 43.60 12.47
CA GLN A 470 -13.64 44.01 11.21
C GLN A 470 -12.17 43.69 11.17
N THR A 471 -11.42 43.96 12.26
CA THR A 471 -9.98 43.66 12.30
C THR A 471 -9.71 42.16 12.30
N VAL A 472 -10.55 41.37 12.98
CA VAL A 472 -10.46 39.91 12.97
C VAL A 472 -10.72 39.39 11.54
N ALA A 473 -11.73 39.91 10.86
CA ALA A 473 -12.04 39.55 9.48
C ALA A 473 -10.85 39.83 8.54
N GLU A 474 -10.26 41.01 8.61
CA GLU A 474 -9.07 41.38 7.83
C GLU A 474 -7.91 40.39 8.10
N ARG A 475 -7.64 40.07 9.35
CA ARG A 475 -6.59 39.16 9.76
C ARG A 475 -6.82 37.72 9.27
N LEU A 476 -8.07 37.25 9.36
CA LEU A 476 -8.44 35.93 8.83
C LEU A 476 -8.26 35.88 7.32
N GLY A 477 -8.69 36.94 6.61
CA GLY A 477 -8.51 37.06 5.17
C GLY A 477 -7.05 37.00 4.69
N MET A 478 -6.10 37.50 5.52
CA MET A 478 -4.65 37.43 5.21
C MET A 478 -4.04 36.05 5.47
N ILE A 479 -4.69 35.18 6.25
CA ILE A 479 -4.17 33.86 6.61
C ILE A 479 -4.63 32.79 5.67
N VAL A 480 -5.87 32.90 5.17
CA VAL A 480 -6.48 31.93 4.26
C VAL A 480 -5.93 32.08 2.84
N ARG A 481 -5.77 30.95 2.15
CA ARG A 481 -5.38 30.93 0.75
C ARG A 481 -6.59 31.16 -0.15
N GLU A 482 -6.37 31.34 -1.42
CA GLU A 482 -7.44 31.49 -2.44
C GLU A 482 -8.37 30.25 -2.51
N THR A 483 -7.83 29.07 -2.15
CA THR A 483 -8.58 27.81 -2.09
C THR A 483 -9.38 27.65 -0.80
N ASP A 484 -9.03 28.38 0.24
CA ASP A 484 -9.64 28.29 1.57
C ASP A 484 -10.75 29.34 1.68
N ILE A 485 -11.63 29.18 2.64
CA ILE A 485 -12.65 30.19 2.90
C ILE A 485 -12.70 30.53 4.38
N ALA A 486 -12.67 31.83 4.67
CA ALA A 486 -13.01 32.34 5.97
C ALA A 486 -14.39 33.03 5.88
N ALA A 487 -15.21 32.82 6.90
CA ALA A 487 -16.56 33.37 6.94
C ALA A 487 -16.93 33.77 8.38
N ARG A 488 -17.87 34.71 8.49
CA ARG A 488 -18.53 35.03 9.74
C ARG A 488 -19.91 34.41 9.78
N LEU A 489 -20.20 33.59 10.79
CA LEU A 489 -21.50 32.92 10.93
C LEU A 489 -22.56 33.83 11.60
N GLY A 490 -22.12 34.79 12.39
CA GLY A 490 -22.93 35.74 13.12
C GLY A 490 -22.33 36.06 14.47
N GLY A 491 -22.67 37.21 15.08
CA GLY A 491 -22.11 37.60 16.37
C GLY A 491 -20.57 37.67 16.36
N ASP A 492 -19.95 36.92 17.22
CA ASP A 492 -18.50 36.74 17.41
C ASP A 492 -17.97 35.43 16.82
N GLU A 493 -18.80 34.70 16.04
CA GLU A 493 -18.45 33.42 15.44
C GLU A 493 -17.88 33.56 14.03
N PHE A 494 -16.69 33.02 13.83
CA PHE A 494 -16.03 32.90 12.54
C PHE A 494 -15.73 31.44 12.23
N VAL A 495 -15.64 31.13 10.97
CA VAL A 495 -15.24 29.80 10.49
C VAL A 495 -14.19 29.92 9.42
N VAL A 496 -13.27 28.96 9.40
CA VAL A 496 -12.28 28.82 8.34
C VAL A 496 -12.31 27.38 7.86
N LEU A 497 -12.53 27.20 6.59
CA LEU A 497 -12.42 25.91 5.90
C LEU A 497 -11.11 25.91 5.14
N VAL A 498 -10.28 24.90 5.40
CA VAL A 498 -9.01 24.69 4.71
C VAL A 498 -9.13 23.41 3.92
N GLU A 499 -9.19 23.53 2.60
CA GLU A 499 -9.19 22.40 1.69
C GLU A 499 -7.76 21.85 1.57
N ASP A 500 -7.64 20.53 1.40
CA ASP A 500 -6.34 19.84 1.30
C ASP A 500 -5.39 20.16 2.48
N SER A 501 -5.93 20.00 3.67
CA SER A 501 -5.29 20.43 4.93
C SER A 501 -4.01 19.68 5.32
N GLY A 502 -3.60 18.67 4.54
CA GLY A 502 -2.40 17.90 4.80
C GLY A 502 -2.51 16.96 6.01
N ASP A 503 -1.41 16.81 6.74
CA ASP A 503 -1.33 16.02 7.96
C ASP A 503 -1.74 16.84 9.20
N GLU A 504 -1.79 16.18 10.37
CA GLU A 504 -2.11 16.83 11.65
C GLU A 504 -1.15 17.98 12.01
N ALA A 505 0.10 17.88 11.56
CA ALA A 505 1.08 18.92 11.83
C ALA A 505 0.76 20.21 11.07
N ALA A 506 0.32 20.11 9.82
CA ALA A 506 -0.11 21.25 9.01
C ALA A 506 -1.36 21.92 9.62
N ILE A 507 -2.33 21.14 10.08
CA ILE A 507 -3.54 21.63 10.74
C ILE A 507 -3.18 22.36 12.05
N ALA A 508 -2.25 21.79 12.83
CA ALA A 508 -1.75 22.43 14.05
C ALA A 508 -1.07 23.78 13.76
N GLN A 509 -0.28 23.86 12.70
CA GLN A 509 0.35 25.13 12.29
C GLN A 509 -0.67 26.21 11.92
N ILE A 510 -1.73 25.83 11.20
CA ILE A 510 -2.81 26.77 10.83
C ILE A 510 -3.53 27.25 12.08
N ARG A 511 -3.89 26.32 12.99
CA ARG A 511 -4.49 26.68 14.29
C ARG A 511 -3.62 27.68 15.05
N ASP A 512 -2.33 27.42 15.13
CA ASP A 512 -1.41 28.28 15.90
C ASP A 512 -1.23 29.66 15.24
N LYS A 513 -1.26 29.74 13.91
CA LYS A 513 -1.30 31.01 13.17
C LYS A 513 -2.59 31.76 13.44
N LEU A 514 -3.74 31.10 13.38
CA LEU A 514 -5.03 31.69 13.69
C LEU A 514 -5.05 32.21 15.13
N LYS A 515 -4.64 31.39 16.10
CA LYS A 515 -4.57 31.76 17.52
C LYS A 515 -3.67 32.97 17.74
N THR A 516 -2.48 32.98 17.16
CA THR A 516 -1.54 34.09 17.27
C THR A 516 -2.12 35.38 16.69
N SER A 517 -2.81 35.29 15.55
CA SER A 517 -3.42 36.44 14.87
C SER A 517 -4.59 37.02 15.66
N LEU A 518 -5.43 36.16 16.24
CA LEU A 518 -6.58 36.57 17.04
C LEU A 518 -6.17 37.19 18.37
N SER A 519 -5.04 36.75 18.94
CA SER A 519 -4.53 37.29 20.23
C SER A 519 -3.82 38.63 20.10
N ARG A 520 -3.59 39.14 18.86
CA ARG A 520 -2.98 40.47 18.69
C ARG A 520 -3.96 41.55 19.08
N PRO A 521 -3.53 42.56 19.89
CA PRO A 521 -4.39 43.67 20.27
C PRO A 521 -4.99 44.38 19.06
N VAL A 522 -6.24 44.82 19.17
CA VAL A 522 -6.94 45.63 18.18
C VAL A 522 -6.89 47.09 18.59
N PRO A 523 -6.28 47.96 17.79
CA PRO A 523 -6.23 49.38 18.14
C PRO A 523 -7.63 50.01 17.96
N TYR A 524 -8.10 50.69 19.00
CA TYR A 524 -9.35 51.41 18.99
C TYR A 524 -9.20 52.67 19.81
N ARG A 525 -9.25 53.84 19.15
CA ARG A 525 -8.95 55.15 19.73
C ARG A 525 -7.59 55.12 20.45
N ASP A 526 -7.53 55.50 21.72
CA ASP A 526 -6.29 55.53 22.50
C ASP A 526 -6.03 54.24 23.32
N ILE A 527 -6.81 53.19 23.07
CA ILE A 527 -6.70 51.92 23.78
C ILE A 527 -6.43 50.76 22.83
N ALA A 528 -5.87 49.67 23.35
CA ALA A 528 -5.68 48.43 22.65
C ALA A 528 -6.67 47.38 23.23
N LEU A 529 -7.70 47.06 22.46
CA LEU A 529 -8.67 46.04 22.85
C LEU A 529 -8.03 44.66 22.70
N GLN A 530 -8.14 43.84 23.71
CA GLN A 530 -7.57 42.50 23.73
C GLN A 530 -8.72 41.50 23.67
N SER A 531 -8.78 40.77 22.56
CA SER A 531 -9.64 39.61 22.46
C SER A 531 -8.77 38.38 22.19
N GLY A 532 -9.22 37.27 22.69
CA GLY A 532 -8.66 35.96 22.29
C GLY A 532 -9.58 35.28 21.32
N GLY A 533 -9.24 34.06 20.98
CA GLY A 533 -10.14 33.20 20.21
C GLY A 533 -10.11 31.77 20.75
N SER A 534 -11.27 31.21 20.92
CA SER A 534 -11.46 29.79 21.16
C SER A 534 -11.69 29.11 19.81
N ILE A 535 -10.82 28.16 19.50
CA ILE A 535 -10.80 27.50 18.19
C ILE A 535 -11.11 26.02 18.37
N GLY A 536 -12.13 25.56 17.71
CA GLY A 536 -12.43 24.13 17.54
C GLY A 536 -12.12 23.69 16.12
N ILE A 537 -11.69 22.46 15.97
CA ILE A 537 -11.27 21.88 14.70
C ILE A 537 -12.06 20.60 14.47
N ALA A 538 -12.55 20.43 13.27
CA ALA A 538 -13.07 19.17 12.76
C ALA A 538 -12.42 18.82 11.44
N CYS A 539 -11.96 17.58 11.31
CA CYS A 539 -11.28 17.07 10.13
C CYS A 539 -12.18 16.07 9.40
N TYR A 540 -12.41 16.30 8.13
CA TYR A 540 -13.05 15.30 7.27
C TYR A 540 -12.01 14.27 6.83
N PRO A 541 -12.30 12.94 6.88
CA PRO A 541 -13.57 12.31 7.27
C PRO A 541 -13.64 11.88 8.74
N GLN A 542 -12.64 12.18 9.57
CA GLN A 542 -12.49 11.63 10.93
C GLN A 542 -13.60 12.08 11.87
N ASP A 543 -13.99 13.35 11.80
CA ASP A 543 -14.92 13.98 12.74
C ASP A 543 -16.35 14.09 12.20
N GLY A 544 -16.57 13.62 10.95
CA GLY A 544 -17.89 13.60 10.33
C GLY A 544 -17.84 13.42 8.83
N ASP A 545 -18.95 12.97 8.26
CA ASP A 545 -19.13 12.74 6.82
C ASP A 545 -20.24 13.58 6.20
N THR A 546 -20.83 14.48 7.00
CA THR A 546 -21.84 15.48 6.59
C THR A 546 -21.45 16.87 7.04
N THR A 547 -21.91 17.87 6.35
CA THR A 547 -21.74 19.29 6.68
C THR A 547 -22.17 19.58 8.13
N ALA A 548 -23.33 19.05 8.53
CA ALA A 548 -23.86 19.26 9.87
C ALA A 548 -23.00 18.59 10.94
N ALA A 549 -22.51 17.37 10.71
CA ALA A 549 -21.66 16.65 11.63
C ALA A 549 -20.32 17.37 11.84
N LEU A 550 -19.69 17.86 10.76
CA LEU A 550 -18.42 18.57 10.82
C LEU A 550 -18.54 19.91 11.57
N ILE A 551 -19.60 20.68 11.29
CA ILE A 551 -19.86 21.94 12.01
C ILE A 551 -20.08 21.65 13.48
N SER A 552 -20.94 20.67 13.82
CA SER A 552 -21.22 20.30 15.20
C SER A 552 -19.96 19.79 15.93
N ALA A 553 -19.11 19.02 15.25
CA ALA A 553 -17.85 18.53 15.80
C ALA A 553 -16.87 19.69 16.09
N ALA A 554 -16.74 20.64 15.14
CA ALA A 554 -15.91 21.80 15.28
C ALA A 554 -16.41 22.73 16.40
N ASP A 555 -17.72 23.01 16.45
CA ASP A 555 -18.36 23.81 17.49
C ASP A 555 -18.20 23.17 18.86
N SER A 556 -18.48 21.87 18.99
CA SER A 556 -18.27 21.13 20.24
C SER A 556 -16.82 21.15 20.70
N ALA A 557 -15.87 21.08 19.77
CA ALA A 557 -14.44 21.18 20.07
C ALA A 557 -14.09 22.60 20.55
N MET A 558 -14.63 23.61 19.92
CA MET A 558 -14.48 25.01 20.29
C MET A 558 -15.05 25.28 21.71
N TYR A 559 -16.26 24.78 22.00
CA TYR A 559 -16.90 24.93 23.31
C TYR A 559 -16.10 24.28 24.44
N ARG A 560 -15.55 23.08 24.22
CA ARG A 560 -14.62 22.43 25.17
C ARG A 560 -13.38 23.27 25.42
N HIS A 561 -12.84 23.89 24.40
CA HIS A 561 -11.67 24.78 24.54
C HIS A 561 -12.01 26.06 25.29
N LYS A 562 -13.22 26.59 25.13
CA LYS A 562 -13.73 27.78 25.80
C LYS A 562 -13.99 27.52 27.29
N THR A 563 -14.58 26.36 27.64
CA THR A 563 -14.89 25.98 29.02
C THR A 563 -13.67 25.47 29.79
N GLY A 564 -12.66 24.93 29.14
CA GLY A 564 -11.40 24.53 29.77
C GLY A 564 -10.45 25.69 30.11
N LYS A 565 -10.78 26.91 29.67
CA LYS A 565 -10.04 28.15 30.01
C LYS A 565 -10.65 28.92 31.20
N ARG A 566 -11.81 28.51 31.72
CA ARG A 566 -12.44 29.05 32.96
C ARG A 566 -12.06 28.12 34.15
#